data_94fbb5645ab3c9cd6968b6921e8291db
#
_entry.id   94fbb5645ab3c9cd6968b6921e8291db
#
_cell.length_a   1.000
_cell.length_b   1.000
_cell.length_c   1.000
_cell.angle_alpha   90.00
_cell.angle_beta   90.00
_cell.angle_gamma   90.00
#
_symmetry.space_group_name_H-M   'P 1'
#
loop_
_entity.id
_entity.type
_entity.pdbx_description
1 polymer ?
#
loop_
_entity_poly.entity_id
_entity_poly.type
_entity_poly.pdbx_seq_one_letter_code
_entity_poly.pdbx_strand_id
1 'polypeptide(L)'
;MTSMAPVTSVAARGDARLDVLFEELAELTGQRNAIDGRIVEITAEIERDELWGSTGARSIAALVAWKTGVSPGNAHTIATVAHRLESFPRCAEGMREGRFSLDQVGVIAERAADGSDEHYAQLAGVATVNQLRTAVKLEPRPEPEPRPEPQRSITKVTGEHGSCWRITLDHIEAAKFDAALQSHLDALMAQWKHDHDDPSRTTDHTPPLPTTVDAFLRLVETSWDTEVQRRPHGQHTTVVA
;
A
#
# COMPACT_ATOMS: atom_id res chain seq x y z
N MET A 1 -6.55 -72.38 -14.04
CA MET A 1 -7.69 -71.47 -13.79
C MET A 1 -7.20 -70.39 -12.83
N THR A 2 -6.74 -69.25 -13.37
CA THR A 2 -6.17 -68.16 -12.59
C THR A 2 -7.32 -67.22 -12.21
N SER A 3 -7.61 -67.17 -10.91
CA SER A 3 -8.67 -66.32 -10.33
C SER A 3 -8.19 -64.87 -10.38
N MET A 4 -8.76 -64.08 -11.28
CA MET A 4 -8.65 -62.59 -11.31
C MET A 4 -9.56 -62.07 -10.19
N ALA A 5 -8.98 -61.65 -9.07
CA ALA A 5 -9.72 -60.92 -8.05
C ALA A 5 -10.06 -59.51 -8.58
N PRO A 6 -11.26 -58.98 -8.28
CA PRO A 6 -11.74 -57.74 -8.93
C PRO A 6 -11.01 -56.51 -8.43
N VAL A 7 -10.32 -55.82 -9.33
CA VAL A 7 -9.68 -54.51 -9.14
C VAL A 7 -10.68 -53.42 -8.66
N THR A 8 -11.98 -53.65 -8.88
CA THR A 8 -13.11 -52.78 -8.46
C THR A 8 -13.26 -52.62 -6.94
N SER A 9 -12.77 -53.53 -6.12
CA SER A 9 -12.96 -53.51 -4.65
C SER A 9 -12.01 -52.55 -3.93
N VAL A 10 -10.84 -52.27 -4.51
CA VAL A 10 -9.83 -51.37 -3.87
C VAL A 10 -10.14 -49.91 -4.18
N ALA A 11 -10.55 -49.60 -5.41
CA ALA A 11 -11.01 -48.27 -5.80
C ALA A 11 -12.23 -47.81 -5.00
N ALA A 12 -13.27 -48.66 -4.89
CA ALA A 12 -14.49 -48.34 -4.14
C ALA A 12 -14.21 -48.09 -2.63
N ARG A 13 -13.22 -48.78 -2.03
CA ARG A 13 -12.80 -48.51 -0.64
C ARG A 13 -12.01 -47.20 -0.51
N GLY A 14 -11.26 -46.86 -1.53
CA GLY A 14 -10.54 -45.56 -1.61
C GLY A 14 -11.50 -44.40 -1.65
N ASP A 15 -12.51 -44.48 -2.50
CA ASP A 15 -13.54 -43.44 -2.68
C ASP A 15 -14.36 -43.25 -1.39
N ALA A 16 -14.85 -44.33 -0.77
CA ALA A 16 -15.58 -44.26 0.49
C ALA A 16 -14.74 -43.66 1.65
N ARG A 17 -13.44 -43.95 1.68
CA ARG A 17 -12.54 -43.34 2.67
C ARG A 17 -12.31 -41.85 2.41
N LEU A 18 -12.21 -41.46 1.14
CA LEU A 18 -12.05 -40.05 0.74
C LEU A 18 -13.27 -39.23 1.12
N ASP A 19 -14.48 -39.78 0.89
CA ASP A 19 -15.74 -39.13 1.30
C ASP A 19 -15.78 -38.85 2.80
N VAL A 20 -15.43 -39.85 3.64
CA VAL A 20 -15.36 -39.68 5.10
C VAL A 20 -14.35 -38.57 5.49
N LEU A 21 -13.18 -38.54 4.83
CA LEU A 21 -12.19 -37.50 5.10
C LEU A 21 -12.64 -36.09 4.65
N PHE A 22 -13.41 -36.02 3.58
CA PHE A 22 -13.99 -34.75 3.13
C PHE A 22 -15.08 -34.26 4.09
N GLU A 23 -15.92 -35.16 4.63
CA GLU A 23 -16.90 -34.81 5.65
C GLU A 23 -16.20 -34.27 6.92
N GLU A 24 -15.18 -34.97 7.40
CA GLU A 24 -14.40 -34.53 8.57
C GLU A 24 -13.70 -33.16 8.30
N LEU A 25 -13.13 -33.01 7.11
CA LEU A 25 -12.50 -31.71 6.70
C LEU A 25 -13.53 -30.59 6.65
N ALA A 26 -14.72 -30.83 6.13
CA ALA A 26 -15.81 -29.85 6.08
C ALA A 26 -16.25 -29.43 7.50
N GLU A 27 -16.42 -30.42 8.41
CA GLU A 27 -16.77 -30.14 9.79
C GLU A 27 -15.71 -29.30 10.51
N LEU A 28 -14.42 -29.69 10.43
CA LEU A 28 -13.31 -28.95 11.05
C LEU A 28 -13.17 -27.55 10.45
N THR A 29 -13.38 -27.41 9.14
CA THR A 29 -13.35 -26.12 8.48
C THR A 29 -14.49 -25.22 8.96
N GLY A 30 -15.69 -25.77 9.11
CA GLY A 30 -16.84 -25.03 9.67
C GLY A 30 -16.56 -24.53 11.09
N GLN A 31 -16.04 -25.41 11.96
CA GLN A 31 -15.66 -25.06 13.32
C GLN A 31 -14.58 -23.94 13.33
N ARG A 32 -13.57 -24.07 12.50
CA ARG A 32 -12.53 -23.04 12.35
C ARG A 32 -13.11 -21.69 11.91
N ASN A 33 -13.97 -21.70 10.90
CA ASN A 33 -14.60 -20.48 10.41
C ASN A 33 -15.45 -19.78 11.50
N ALA A 34 -16.17 -20.54 12.30
CA ALA A 34 -16.95 -20.02 13.43
C ALA A 34 -16.03 -19.40 14.52
N ILE A 35 -14.89 -20.05 14.81
CA ILE A 35 -13.88 -19.51 15.73
C ILE A 35 -13.28 -18.23 15.18
N ASP A 36 -12.89 -18.19 13.89
CA ASP A 36 -12.39 -16.99 13.23
C ASP A 36 -13.44 -15.85 13.28
N GLY A 37 -14.72 -16.17 13.07
CA GLY A 37 -15.84 -15.23 13.25
C GLY A 37 -15.89 -14.63 14.65
N ARG A 38 -15.73 -15.46 15.69
CA ARG A 38 -15.71 -14.98 17.08
C ARG A 38 -14.49 -14.10 17.38
N ILE A 39 -13.32 -14.42 16.82
CA ILE A 39 -12.12 -13.57 16.94
C ILE A 39 -12.36 -12.19 16.30
N VAL A 40 -13.00 -12.16 15.13
CA VAL A 40 -13.38 -10.91 14.46
C VAL A 40 -14.34 -10.09 15.32
N GLU A 41 -15.37 -10.69 15.91
CA GLU A 41 -16.31 -10.00 16.80
C GLU A 41 -15.61 -9.39 18.02
N ILE A 42 -14.76 -10.17 18.69
CA ILE A 42 -13.97 -9.67 19.83
C ILE A 42 -13.07 -8.48 19.39
N THR A 43 -12.48 -8.59 18.20
CA THR A 43 -11.66 -7.52 17.64
C THR A 43 -12.47 -6.25 17.39
N ALA A 44 -13.69 -6.39 16.86
CA ALA A 44 -14.63 -5.28 16.65
C ALA A 44 -15.06 -4.64 17.98
N GLU A 45 -15.33 -5.44 19.03
CA GLU A 45 -15.64 -4.95 20.37
C GLU A 45 -14.46 -4.12 20.94
N ILE A 46 -13.23 -4.64 20.84
CA ILE A 46 -12.01 -3.94 21.30
C ILE A 46 -11.78 -2.63 20.53
N GLU A 47 -12.04 -2.61 19.23
CA GLU A 47 -11.88 -1.41 18.40
C GLU A 47 -12.92 -0.37 18.75
N ARG A 48 -14.20 -0.74 18.80
CA ARG A 48 -15.33 0.15 19.09
C ARG A 48 -15.21 0.82 20.47
N ASP A 49 -14.76 0.07 21.46
CA ASP A 49 -14.61 0.54 22.83
C ASP A 49 -13.22 1.16 23.10
N GLU A 50 -12.40 1.34 22.05
CA GLU A 50 -11.05 1.93 22.06
C GLU A 50 -10.08 1.27 23.08
N LEU A 51 -10.31 0.01 23.46
CA LEU A 51 -9.58 -0.67 24.52
C LEU A 51 -8.12 -0.99 24.15
N TRP A 52 -7.81 -1.04 22.87
CA TRP A 52 -6.46 -1.39 22.39
C TRP A 52 -5.40 -0.33 22.71
N GLY A 53 -5.78 0.95 22.84
CA GLY A 53 -4.86 2.05 23.11
C GLY A 53 -4.09 1.91 24.43
N SER A 54 -4.71 1.33 25.47
CA SER A 54 -4.09 1.10 26.77
C SER A 54 -3.04 -0.01 26.77
N THR A 55 -2.97 -0.82 25.72
CA THR A 55 -2.07 -2.00 25.63
C THR A 55 -0.66 -1.66 25.15
N GLY A 56 -0.42 -0.43 24.64
CA GLY A 56 0.82 -0.02 23.99
C GLY A 56 0.98 -0.55 22.54
N ALA A 57 -0.01 -1.24 22.01
CA ALA A 57 0.00 -1.65 20.62
C ALA A 57 -0.14 -0.45 19.68
N ARG A 58 0.53 -0.49 18.52
CA ARG A 58 0.50 0.62 17.53
C ARG A 58 -0.77 0.68 16.70
N SER A 59 -1.52 -0.42 16.65
CA SER A 59 -2.79 -0.56 15.94
C SER A 59 -3.54 -1.78 16.43
N ILE A 60 -4.84 -1.87 16.12
CA ILE A 60 -5.65 -3.06 16.42
C ILE A 60 -5.08 -4.32 15.74
N ALA A 61 -4.60 -4.22 14.50
CA ALA A 61 -3.95 -5.34 13.80
C ALA A 61 -2.67 -5.80 14.52
N ALA A 62 -1.86 -4.87 15.04
CA ALA A 62 -0.67 -5.22 15.81
C ALA A 62 -1.02 -5.92 17.12
N LEU A 63 -2.11 -5.49 17.80
CA LEU A 63 -2.64 -6.15 18.99
C LEU A 63 -3.09 -7.59 18.68
N VAL A 64 -3.86 -7.77 17.60
CA VAL A 64 -4.35 -9.08 17.16
C VAL A 64 -3.18 -10.00 16.86
N ALA A 65 -2.19 -9.56 16.05
CA ALA A 65 -1.01 -10.36 15.75
C ALA A 65 -0.27 -10.82 17.01
N TRP A 66 -0.09 -9.90 17.98
CA TRP A 66 0.56 -10.21 19.26
C TRP A 66 -0.22 -11.21 20.10
N LYS A 67 -1.53 -11.04 20.22
CA LYS A 67 -2.37 -11.87 21.10
C LYS A 67 -2.69 -13.25 20.55
N THR A 68 -2.80 -13.36 19.21
CA THR A 68 -3.21 -14.60 18.55
C THR A 68 -2.03 -15.37 17.92
N GLY A 69 -0.88 -14.73 17.73
CA GLY A 69 0.28 -15.33 17.09
C GLY A 69 0.15 -15.50 15.57
N VAL A 70 -0.87 -14.89 14.95
CA VAL A 70 -1.05 -14.96 13.49
C VAL A 70 -0.08 -14.00 12.77
N SER A 71 0.12 -14.22 11.47
CA SER A 71 0.95 -13.32 10.65
C SER A 71 0.36 -11.91 10.59
N PRO A 72 1.20 -10.86 10.38
CA PRO A 72 0.71 -9.49 10.23
C PRO A 72 -0.35 -9.32 9.14
N GLY A 73 -0.23 -10.06 8.02
CA GLY A 73 -1.23 -10.05 6.96
C GLY A 73 -2.58 -10.61 7.42
N ASN A 74 -2.57 -11.73 8.14
CA ASN A 74 -3.80 -12.32 8.68
C ASN A 74 -4.44 -11.43 9.77
N ALA A 75 -3.62 -10.85 10.65
CA ALA A 75 -4.09 -9.88 11.64
C ALA A 75 -4.71 -8.63 10.99
N HIS A 76 -4.14 -8.16 9.87
CA HIS A 76 -4.73 -7.09 9.09
C HIS A 76 -6.10 -7.47 8.50
N THR A 77 -6.22 -8.68 7.96
CA THR A 77 -7.51 -9.20 7.47
C THR A 77 -8.55 -9.25 8.58
N ILE A 78 -8.20 -9.77 9.75
CA ILE A 78 -9.10 -9.80 10.92
C ILE A 78 -9.56 -8.39 11.29
N ALA A 79 -8.63 -7.42 11.38
CA ALA A 79 -8.95 -6.04 11.72
C ALA A 79 -9.82 -5.37 10.64
N THR A 80 -9.56 -5.63 9.35
CA THR A 80 -10.37 -5.11 8.24
C THR A 80 -11.80 -5.63 8.29
N VAL A 81 -12.00 -6.93 8.56
CA VAL A 81 -13.33 -7.50 8.70
C VAL A 81 -14.04 -6.96 9.93
N ALA A 82 -13.32 -6.84 11.07
CA ALA A 82 -13.85 -6.28 12.31
C ALA A 82 -14.34 -4.83 12.12
N HIS A 83 -13.56 -4.01 11.46
CA HIS A 83 -13.91 -2.61 11.16
C HIS A 83 -15.18 -2.46 10.33
N ARG A 84 -15.45 -3.42 9.42
CA ARG A 84 -16.62 -3.40 8.54
C ARG A 84 -17.73 -4.38 8.92
N LEU A 85 -17.67 -4.94 10.13
CA LEU A 85 -18.61 -5.96 10.57
C LEU A 85 -20.07 -5.51 10.50
N GLU A 86 -20.33 -4.23 10.86
CA GLU A 86 -21.66 -3.64 10.82
C GLU A 86 -22.15 -3.37 9.38
N SER A 87 -21.25 -3.14 8.44
CA SER A 87 -21.59 -2.94 7.02
C SER A 87 -21.93 -4.26 6.31
N PHE A 88 -21.45 -5.39 6.85
CA PHE A 88 -21.61 -6.75 6.26
C PHE A 88 -22.19 -7.76 7.24
N PRO A 89 -23.40 -7.54 7.79
CA PRO A 89 -23.99 -8.38 8.83
C PRO A 89 -24.26 -9.82 8.38
N ARG A 90 -24.67 -10.05 7.11
CA ARG A 90 -24.90 -11.38 6.57
C ARG A 90 -23.61 -12.16 6.34
N CYS A 91 -22.54 -11.50 5.89
CA CYS A 91 -21.23 -12.11 5.80
C CYS A 91 -20.69 -12.47 7.20
N ALA A 92 -20.88 -11.60 8.19
CA ALA A 92 -20.54 -11.87 9.58
C ALA A 92 -21.32 -13.07 10.16
N GLU A 93 -22.62 -13.15 9.89
CA GLU A 93 -23.45 -14.28 10.28
C GLU A 93 -22.98 -15.59 9.63
N GLY A 94 -22.64 -15.55 8.34
CA GLY A 94 -22.07 -16.71 7.64
C GLY A 94 -20.75 -17.19 8.21
N MET A 95 -19.89 -16.30 8.74
CA MET A 95 -18.70 -16.70 9.50
C MET A 95 -19.09 -17.34 10.83
N ARG A 96 -20.00 -16.75 11.57
CA ARG A 96 -20.49 -17.27 12.87
C ARG A 96 -21.08 -18.67 12.76
N GLU A 97 -21.78 -18.93 11.68
CA GLU A 97 -22.34 -20.24 11.35
C GLU A 97 -21.31 -21.21 10.73
N GLY A 98 -20.07 -20.79 10.52
CA GLY A 98 -19.03 -21.61 9.93
C GLY A 98 -19.07 -21.75 8.40
N ARG A 99 -20.02 -21.09 7.73
CA ARG A 99 -20.21 -21.19 6.26
C ARG A 99 -19.15 -20.45 5.46
N PHE A 100 -18.65 -19.31 5.98
CA PHE A 100 -17.69 -18.45 5.27
C PHE A 100 -16.37 -18.39 6.02
N SER A 101 -15.29 -18.51 5.27
CA SER A 101 -13.94 -18.38 5.81
C SER A 101 -13.55 -16.92 6.01
N LEU A 102 -12.59 -16.68 6.90
CA LEU A 102 -11.97 -15.37 7.08
C LEU A 102 -11.38 -14.80 5.76
N ASP A 103 -10.82 -15.65 4.90
CA ASP A 103 -10.27 -15.23 3.62
C ASP A 103 -11.35 -14.76 2.63
N GLN A 104 -12.52 -15.44 2.62
CA GLN A 104 -13.66 -15.02 1.78
C GLN A 104 -14.20 -13.67 2.24
N VAL A 105 -14.51 -13.55 3.54
CA VAL A 105 -15.07 -12.30 4.09
C VAL A 105 -14.03 -11.18 4.09
N GLY A 106 -12.75 -11.51 4.27
CA GLY A 106 -11.65 -10.55 4.17
C GLY A 106 -11.57 -9.86 2.81
N VAL A 107 -11.69 -10.62 1.73
CA VAL A 107 -11.70 -10.06 0.36
C VAL A 107 -12.92 -9.14 0.15
N ILE A 108 -14.08 -9.52 0.67
CA ILE A 108 -15.29 -8.70 0.60
C ILE A 108 -15.09 -7.41 1.41
N ALA A 109 -14.70 -7.54 2.68
CA ALA A 109 -14.51 -6.40 3.57
C ALA A 109 -13.43 -5.41 3.10
N GLU A 110 -12.41 -5.88 2.38
CA GLU A 110 -11.33 -5.00 1.89
C GLU A 110 -11.84 -3.98 0.86
N ARG A 111 -12.81 -4.34 0.01
CA ARG A 111 -13.08 -3.54 -1.19
C ARG A 111 -14.54 -3.43 -1.61
N ALA A 112 -15.44 -4.29 -1.12
CA ALA A 112 -16.85 -4.25 -1.53
C ALA A 112 -17.52 -2.95 -1.08
N ALA A 113 -18.44 -2.43 -1.89
CA ALA A 113 -19.20 -1.22 -1.58
C ALA A 113 -20.18 -1.45 -0.43
N ASP A 114 -20.47 -0.40 0.34
CA ASP A 114 -21.48 -0.44 1.38
C ASP A 114 -22.86 -0.73 0.75
N GLY A 115 -23.63 -1.60 1.40
CA GLY A 115 -24.94 -2.05 0.91
C GLY A 115 -24.90 -3.27 -0.01
N SER A 116 -23.73 -3.80 -0.35
CA SER A 116 -23.59 -5.01 -1.19
C SER A 116 -23.55 -6.34 -0.39
N ASP A 117 -23.79 -6.29 0.93
CA ASP A 117 -23.69 -7.44 1.85
C ASP A 117 -24.49 -8.65 1.37
N GLU A 118 -25.77 -8.45 1.00
CA GLU A 118 -26.63 -9.56 0.54
C GLU A 118 -26.06 -10.25 -0.70
N HIS A 119 -25.60 -9.46 -1.66
CA HIS A 119 -25.02 -9.96 -2.90
C HIS A 119 -23.78 -10.81 -2.61
N TYR A 120 -22.85 -10.28 -1.80
CA TYR A 120 -21.62 -11.00 -1.50
C TYR A 120 -21.80 -12.18 -0.55
N ALA A 121 -22.76 -12.13 0.37
CA ALA A 121 -23.11 -13.28 1.19
C ALA A 121 -23.66 -14.46 0.34
N GLN A 122 -24.49 -14.17 -0.66
CA GLN A 122 -24.95 -15.19 -1.61
C GLN A 122 -23.78 -15.73 -2.46
N LEU A 123 -22.94 -14.85 -2.99
CA LEU A 123 -21.81 -15.23 -3.82
C LEU A 123 -20.77 -16.05 -3.03
N ALA A 124 -20.48 -15.69 -1.77
CA ALA A 124 -19.53 -16.39 -0.91
C ALA A 124 -19.93 -17.85 -0.65
N GLY A 125 -21.24 -18.16 -0.68
CA GLY A 125 -21.73 -19.53 -0.51
C GLY A 125 -21.34 -20.49 -1.63
N VAL A 126 -20.97 -19.98 -2.81
CA VAL A 126 -20.68 -20.79 -4.00
C VAL A 126 -19.36 -20.43 -4.69
N ALA A 127 -18.73 -19.34 -4.34
CA ALA A 127 -17.53 -18.82 -5.00
C ALA A 127 -16.26 -19.09 -4.20
N THR A 128 -15.18 -19.31 -4.91
CA THR A 128 -13.83 -19.35 -4.33
C THR A 128 -13.34 -17.94 -3.98
N VAL A 129 -12.34 -17.84 -3.11
CA VAL A 129 -11.68 -16.56 -2.75
C VAL A 129 -11.24 -15.78 -3.98
N ASN A 130 -10.68 -16.44 -5.00
CA ASN A 130 -10.24 -15.79 -6.23
C ASN A 130 -11.40 -15.25 -7.09
N GLN A 131 -12.52 -15.96 -7.13
CA GLN A 131 -13.73 -15.48 -7.80
C GLN A 131 -14.33 -14.27 -7.08
N LEU A 132 -14.40 -14.30 -5.75
CA LEU A 132 -14.80 -13.15 -4.94
C LEU A 132 -13.89 -11.94 -5.17
N ARG A 133 -12.58 -12.14 -5.18
CA ARG A 133 -11.62 -11.05 -5.46
C ARG A 133 -11.85 -10.42 -6.85
N THR A 134 -12.17 -11.24 -7.84
CA THR A 134 -12.49 -10.75 -9.19
C THR A 134 -13.82 -10.00 -9.19
N ALA A 135 -14.86 -10.51 -8.54
CA ALA A 135 -16.17 -9.88 -8.45
C ALA A 135 -16.08 -8.50 -7.78
N VAL A 136 -15.43 -8.42 -6.61
CA VAL A 136 -15.23 -7.16 -5.89
C VAL A 136 -14.40 -6.15 -6.69
N LYS A 137 -13.42 -6.61 -7.47
CA LYS A 137 -12.62 -5.74 -8.34
C LYS A 137 -13.43 -5.14 -9.49
N LEU A 138 -14.38 -5.91 -10.01
CA LEU A 138 -15.25 -5.51 -11.14
C LEU A 138 -16.50 -4.75 -10.68
N GLU A 139 -16.76 -4.63 -9.37
CA GLU A 139 -17.89 -3.89 -8.84
C GLU A 139 -17.83 -2.43 -9.32
N PRO A 140 -18.93 -1.91 -9.91
CA PRO A 140 -18.99 -0.52 -10.33
C PRO A 140 -18.74 0.42 -9.14
N ARG A 141 -17.74 1.25 -9.23
CA ARG A 141 -17.47 2.28 -8.23
C ARG A 141 -18.01 3.60 -8.72
N PRO A 142 -18.58 4.43 -7.83
CA PRO A 142 -18.81 5.82 -8.19
C PRO A 142 -17.50 6.43 -8.69
N GLU A 143 -17.56 7.24 -9.74
CA GLU A 143 -16.39 7.97 -10.19
C GLU A 143 -15.76 8.70 -9.00
N PRO A 144 -14.44 8.53 -8.76
CA PRO A 144 -13.80 9.25 -7.68
C PRO A 144 -14.03 10.74 -7.90
N GLU A 145 -14.50 11.43 -6.87
CA GLU A 145 -14.59 12.88 -6.91
C GLU A 145 -13.27 13.44 -7.45
N PRO A 146 -13.32 14.39 -8.41
CA PRO A 146 -12.12 14.98 -8.96
C PRO A 146 -11.28 15.50 -7.79
N ARG A 147 -10.07 14.95 -7.65
CA ARG A 147 -9.16 15.42 -6.61
C ARG A 147 -8.97 16.91 -6.80
N PRO A 148 -9.10 17.72 -5.73
CA PRO A 148 -8.80 19.13 -5.84
C PRO A 148 -7.40 19.29 -6.44
N GLU A 149 -7.26 20.16 -7.41
CA GLU A 149 -5.99 20.45 -8.03
C GLU A 149 -4.97 20.78 -6.93
N PRO A 150 -3.76 20.20 -6.97
CA PRO A 150 -2.78 20.44 -5.94
C PRO A 150 -2.46 21.93 -5.88
N GLN A 151 -2.74 22.54 -4.74
CA GLN A 151 -2.44 23.96 -4.54
C GLN A 151 -0.92 24.16 -4.61
N ARG A 152 -0.48 25.20 -5.34
CA ARG A 152 0.92 25.59 -5.40
C ARG A 152 1.44 25.85 -4.01
N SER A 153 2.54 25.23 -3.65
CA SER A 153 3.13 25.39 -2.34
C SER A 153 4.63 25.15 -2.34
N ILE A 154 5.31 25.84 -1.46
CA ILE A 154 6.71 25.57 -1.12
C ILE A 154 6.78 25.44 0.39
N THR A 155 7.21 24.28 0.85
CA THR A 155 7.39 24.00 2.28
C THR A 155 8.83 23.61 2.57
N LYS A 156 9.35 24.08 3.72
CA LYS A 156 10.69 23.76 4.21
C LYS A 156 10.58 23.02 5.54
N VAL A 157 11.29 21.92 5.66
CA VAL A 157 11.48 21.21 6.92
C VAL A 157 12.98 21.18 7.20
N THR A 158 13.40 21.73 8.35
CA THR A 158 14.81 21.74 8.77
C THR A 158 15.04 20.62 9.75
N GLY A 159 15.96 19.70 9.46
CA GLY A 159 16.44 18.64 10.32
C GLY A 159 17.84 18.91 10.86
N GLU A 160 18.37 17.98 11.63
CA GLU A 160 19.70 18.07 12.25
C GLU A 160 20.85 18.16 11.23
N HIS A 161 20.70 17.47 10.09
CA HIS A 161 21.76 17.37 9.06
C HIS A 161 21.45 18.11 7.76
N GLY A 162 20.34 18.85 7.70
CA GLY A 162 19.97 19.58 6.48
C GLY A 162 18.53 20.04 6.43
N SER A 163 18.17 20.69 5.33
CA SER A 163 16.79 21.14 5.07
C SER A 163 16.22 20.44 3.85
N CYS A 164 14.98 19.97 3.98
CA CYS A 164 14.21 19.41 2.87
C CYS A 164 13.21 20.47 2.37
N TRP A 165 13.20 20.70 1.06
CA TRP A 165 12.22 21.54 0.40
C TRP A 165 11.28 20.69 -0.42
N ARG A 166 9.98 20.91 -0.24
CA ARG A 166 8.93 20.28 -1.06
C ARG A 166 8.21 21.39 -1.83
N ILE A 167 8.26 21.28 -3.16
CA ILE A 167 7.65 22.22 -4.09
C ILE A 167 6.52 21.49 -4.81
N THR A 168 5.31 22.07 -4.79
CA THR A 168 4.14 21.58 -5.52
C THR A 168 3.76 22.64 -6.55
N LEU A 169 3.77 22.26 -7.81
CA LEU A 169 3.47 23.12 -8.97
C LEU A 169 2.39 22.46 -9.82
N ASP A 170 1.66 23.25 -10.60
CA ASP A 170 0.85 22.70 -11.68
C ASP A 170 1.74 22.12 -12.81
N HIS A 171 1.13 21.35 -13.71
CA HIS A 171 1.89 20.68 -14.78
C HIS A 171 2.66 21.62 -15.70
N ILE A 172 2.12 22.81 -15.96
CA ILE A 172 2.76 23.80 -16.85
C ILE A 172 3.95 24.43 -16.16
N GLU A 173 3.81 24.80 -14.89
CA GLU A 173 4.87 25.38 -14.08
C GLU A 173 5.95 24.35 -13.75
N ALA A 174 5.58 23.11 -13.47
CA ALA A 174 6.51 22.00 -13.28
C ALA A 174 7.35 21.78 -14.54
N ALA A 175 6.75 21.76 -15.73
CA ALA A 175 7.47 21.61 -16.98
C ALA A 175 8.45 22.75 -17.25
N LYS A 176 8.09 24.00 -16.89
CA LYS A 176 9.01 25.16 -16.98
C LYS A 176 10.18 25.02 -16.02
N PHE A 177 9.90 24.59 -14.79
CA PHE A 177 10.92 24.38 -13.77
C PHE A 177 11.89 23.27 -14.20
N ASP A 178 11.37 22.14 -14.67
CA ASP A 178 12.16 21.00 -15.15
C ASP A 178 13.04 21.41 -16.34
N ALA A 179 12.50 22.16 -17.31
CA ALA A 179 13.26 22.65 -18.46
C ALA A 179 14.41 23.60 -18.05
N ALA A 180 14.15 24.51 -17.09
CA ALA A 180 15.19 25.40 -16.56
C ALA A 180 16.29 24.60 -15.83
N LEU A 181 15.90 23.65 -15.00
CA LEU A 181 16.82 22.79 -14.27
C LEU A 181 17.68 21.94 -15.21
N GLN A 182 17.05 21.34 -16.23
CA GLN A 182 17.77 20.57 -17.25
C GLN A 182 18.76 21.43 -18.03
N SER A 183 18.39 22.64 -18.41
CA SER A 183 19.28 23.56 -19.12
C SER A 183 20.53 23.89 -18.30
N HIS A 184 20.39 24.10 -16.99
CA HIS A 184 21.54 24.32 -16.10
C HIS A 184 22.40 23.07 -15.94
N LEU A 185 21.78 21.88 -15.85
CA LEU A 185 22.51 20.62 -15.79
C LEU A 185 23.31 20.36 -17.06
N ASP A 186 22.74 20.62 -18.24
CA ASP A 186 23.42 20.45 -19.53
C ASP A 186 24.60 21.38 -19.66
N ALA A 187 24.47 22.64 -19.20
CA ALA A 187 25.57 23.60 -19.17
C ALA A 187 26.71 23.16 -18.24
N LEU A 188 26.39 22.66 -17.05
CA LEU A 188 27.38 22.13 -16.11
C LEU A 188 28.08 20.89 -16.68
N MET A 189 27.36 20.02 -17.32
CA MET A 189 27.90 18.82 -17.98
C MET A 189 28.81 19.16 -19.15
N ALA A 190 28.43 20.17 -19.95
CA ALA A 190 29.27 20.66 -21.05
C ALA A 190 30.59 21.30 -20.53
N GLN A 191 30.50 22.08 -19.46
CA GLN A 191 31.68 22.66 -18.79
C GLN A 191 32.57 21.57 -18.21
N TRP A 192 32.00 20.62 -17.50
CA TRP A 192 32.71 19.45 -16.92
C TRP A 192 33.45 18.67 -17.99
N LYS A 193 32.81 18.36 -19.15
CA LYS A 193 33.46 17.70 -20.29
C LYS A 193 34.60 18.52 -20.84
N HIS A 194 34.40 19.82 -21.07
CA HIS A 194 35.45 20.71 -21.58
C HIS A 194 36.69 20.76 -20.67
N ASP A 195 36.49 20.79 -19.35
CA ASP A 195 37.55 20.82 -18.36
C ASP A 195 38.32 19.48 -18.25
N HIS A 196 37.68 18.35 -18.68
CA HIS A 196 38.29 17.02 -18.65
C HIS A 196 38.86 16.53 -19.96
N ASP A 197 38.45 17.11 -21.09
CA ASP A 197 38.97 16.77 -22.41
C ASP A 197 40.31 17.52 -22.70
N ASP A 198 40.79 18.36 -21.77
CA ASP A 198 42.06 19.05 -21.91
C ASP A 198 43.23 18.14 -21.45
N PRO A 199 44.04 17.59 -22.40
CA PRO A 199 45.11 16.65 -22.09
C PRO A 199 46.29 17.30 -21.32
N SER A 200 46.29 18.62 -21.12
CA SER A 200 47.33 19.33 -20.38
C SER A 200 47.09 19.36 -18.86
N ARG A 201 45.91 18.95 -18.40
CA ARG A 201 45.51 18.86 -16.97
C ARG A 201 45.61 17.43 -16.43
N THR A 202 46.79 17.02 -16.05
CA THR A 202 46.97 15.83 -15.21
C THR A 202 46.61 16.17 -13.75
N THR A 203 45.35 16.04 -13.38
CA THR A 203 44.95 16.06 -11.97
C THR A 203 44.67 14.65 -11.49
N ASP A 204 45.27 14.28 -10.39
CA ASP A 204 45.20 12.95 -9.75
C ASP A 204 43.80 12.62 -9.19
N HIS A 205 42.84 13.56 -9.29
CA HIS A 205 41.46 13.40 -8.87
C HIS A 205 40.48 13.96 -9.91
N THR A 206 39.77 13.11 -10.58
CA THR A 206 38.64 13.49 -11.42
C THR A 206 37.49 14.00 -10.53
N PRO A 207 37.06 15.26 -10.63
CA PRO A 207 35.90 15.74 -9.85
C PRO A 207 34.65 14.96 -10.21
N PRO A 208 33.72 14.79 -9.26
CA PRO A 208 32.48 14.08 -9.50
C PRO A 208 31.66 14.74 -10.59
N LEU A 209 30.86 13.96 -11.31
CA LEU A 209 29.92 14.47 -12.31
C LEU A 209 28.90 15.41 -11.65
N PRO A 210 28.53 16.53 -12.32
CA PRO A 210 27.49 17.42 -11.86
C PRO A 210 26.15 16.70 -11.65
N THR A 211 25.47 17.05 -10.58
CA THR A 211 24.18 16.47 -10.18
C THR A 211 23.03 17.46 -10.41
N THR A 212 21.80 16.98 -10.30
CA THR A 212 20.60 17.82 -10.32
C THR A 212 20.60 18.86 -9.18
N VAL A 213 21.25 18.56 -8.05
CA VAL A 213 21.39 19.51 -6.93
C VAL A 213 22.30 20.67 -7.34
N ASP A 214 23.41 20.39 -8.03
CA ASP A 214 24.32 21.42 -8.52
C ASP A 214 23.63 22.33 -9.55
N ALA A 215 22.80 21.75 -10.43
CA ALA A 215 21.97 22.48 -11.37
C ALA A 215 20.95 23.39 -10.68
N PHE A 216 20.32 22.90 -9.62
CA PHE A 216 19.39 23.68 -8.82
C PHE A 216 20.09 24.86 -8.11
N LEU A 217 21.23 24.63 -7.48
CA LEU A 217 22.02 25.69 -6.85
C LEU A 217 22.45 26.74 -7.88
N ARG A 218 22.89 26.29 -9.06
CA ARG A 218 23.24 27.20 -10.17
C ARG A 218 22.05 28.04 -10.65
N LEU A 219 20.88 27.47 -10.75
CA LEU A 219 19.63 28.19 -11.08
C LEU A 219 19.35 29.29 -10.05
N VAL A 220 19.46 28.98 -8.76
CA VAL A 220 19.26 29.95 -7.66
C VAL A 220 20.29 31.06 -7.72
N GLU A 221 21.59 30.78 -7.90
CA GLU A 221 22.66 31.73 -7.99
C GLU A 221 22.49 32.67 -9.18
N THR A 222 22.18 32.12 -10.35
CA THR A 222 21.97 32.93 -11.58
C THR A 222 20.78 33.88 -11.43
N SER A 223 19.71 33.44 -10.80
CA SER A 223 18.53 34.26 -10.51
C SER A 223 18.89 35.41 -9.54
N TRP A 224 19.68 35.10 -8.53
CA TRP A 224 20.14 36.09 -7.54
C TRP A 224 21.01 37.17 -8.16
N ASP A 225 22.02 36.80 -8.93
CA ASP A 225 22.92 37.76 -9.61
C ASP A 225 22.14 38.68 -10.56
N THR A 226 21.16 38.14 -11.28
CA THR A 226 20.31 38.94 -12.18
C THR A 226 19.43 39.93 -11.41
N GLU A 227 18.91 39.53 -10.24
CA GLU A 227 18.07 40.40 -9.40
C GLU A 227 18.90 41.53 -8.75
N VAL A 228 20.09 41.22 -8.29
CA VAL A 228 21.04 42.23 -7.73
C VAL A 228 21.39 43.32 -8.77
N GLN A 229 21.62 42.94 -10.04
CA GLN A 229 21.85 43.87 -11.12
C GLN A 229 20.66 44.79 -11.44
N ARG A 230 19.44 44.38 -11.16
CA ARG A 230 18.20 45.12 -11.39
C ARG A 230 17.83 46.10 -10.26
N ARG A 231 18.40 45.94 -9.06
CA ARG A 231 18.11 46.78 -7.88
C ARG A 231 19.08 47.93 -7.81
N PRO A 232 18.67 49.21 -7.95
CA PRO A 232 19.58 50.37 -7.98
C PRO A 232 20.30 50.67 -6.65
N HIS A 233 19.89 50.01 -5.54
CA HIS A 233 20.52 50.13 -4.22
C HIS A 233 20.59 48.76 -3.54
N GLY A 234 21.50 47.91 -4.03
CA GLY A 234 21.62 46.53 -3.62
C GLY A 234 21.79 46.34 -2.10
N GLN A 235 20.69 45.96 -1.43
CA GLN A 235 20.79 45.31 -0.12
C GLN A 235 21.17 43.85 -0.36
N HIS A 236 22.42 43.53 -0.07
CA HIS A 236 22.91 42.17 -0.09
C HIS A 236 22.34 41.40 1.12
N THR A 237 21.60 40.33 0.88
CA THR A 237 21.31 39.36 1.94
C THR A 237 22.56 38.50 2.08
N THR A 238 23.31 38.68 3.15
CA THR A 238 24.48 37.85 3.45
C THR A 238 24.00 36.57 4.09
N VAL A 239 24.28 35.42 3.47
CA VAL A 239 24.12 34.12 4.10
C VAL A 239 25.34 33.85 4.97
N VAL A 240 25.16 33.90 6.28
CA VAL A 240 26.21 33.49 7.24
C VAL A 240 26.03 32.00 7.46
N ALA A 241 27.02 31.20 7.05
CA ALA A 241 27.05 29.74 7.25
C ALA A 241 27.65 29.41 8.62
#